data_27bbdb8d04f96f7d1bde0cdbe82074ec
#
_entry.id   27bbdb8d04f96f7d1bde0cdbe82074ec
#
_cell.length_a   1.000
_cell.length_b   1.000
_cell.length_c   1.000
_cell.angle_alpha   90.00
_cell.angle_beta   90.00
_cell.angle_gamma   90.00
#
_symmetry.space_group_name_H-M   'P 1'
#
loop_
_entity.id
_entity.type
_entity.pdbx_description
1 polymer ?
#
loop_
_entity_poly.entity_id
_entity_poly.type
_entity_poly.pdbx_seq_one_letter_code
_entity_poly.pdbx_strand_id
1 'polypeptide(L)'
;MLTTVDGLYQDALMDTFVYRLEAGEERSFFSDREEMAFLLIEGAVTFSWGGHTTYGARESCFDNGAQVCGLHVPRNTPVILKASRTSEVFVVSTENERNFTAKFYPTEEIRNVISCATICDNTCERKVTTLFDDVTAPYSNLVLGETYPLPGKWCGYPPHEHPQPEVYYYRINRPEGFGFCCVGDNVYKIKDRCFSLLAHGAMHPQVAAPGYHMYIIWVIRHLPGSPWHRGPNLPEYQWLETQP
;
A
#
# COMPACT_ATOMS: atom_id res chain seq x y z
N MET A 1 8.10 9.62 4.13
CA MET A 1 9.12 8.67 4.60
C MET A 1 8.83 8.35 6.05
N LEU A 2 8.68 7.09 6.36
CA LEU A 2 8.67 6.55 7.72
C LEU A 2 9.82 5.56 7.81
N THR A 3 10.82 5.85 8.64
CA THR A 3 12.06 5.08 8.69
C THR A 3 12.52 4.88 10.13
N THR A 4 13.47 3.98 10.31
CA THR A 4 14.22 3.81 11.57
C THR A 4 14.82 5.11 12.08
N VAL A 5 15.19 6.03 11.20
CA VAL A 5 15.80 7.31 11.54
C VAL A 5 14.86 8.20 12.36
N ASP A 6 13.57 8.13 12.06
CA ASP A 6 12.54 8.92 12.74
C ASP A 6 12.01 8.23 14.02
N GLY A 7 12.56 7.08 14.41
CA GLY A 7 12.14 6.32 15.58
C GLY A 7 10.82 5.56 15.41
N LEU A 8 10.20 5.63 14.23
CA LEU A 8 8.91 4.99 13.92
C LEU A 8 9.06 3.54 13.46
N TYR A 9 10.27 3.10 13.13
CA TYR A 9 10.52 1.73 12.70
C TYR A 9 10.13 0.70 13.77
N GLN A 10 10.37 0.98 15.04
CA GLN A 10 10.02 0.05 16.13
C GLN A 10 8.52 -0.23 16.18
N ASP A 11 7.70 0.75 15.81
CA ASP A 11 6.26 0.61 15.76
C ASP A 11 5.78 0.05 14.42
N ALA A 12 6.43 0.42 13.31
CA ALA A 12 6.07 -0.02 11.96
C ALA A 12 6.67 -1.37 11.58
N LEU A 13 7.85 -1.73 12.10
CA LEU A 13 8.65 -2.91 11.73
C LEU A 13 9.00 -2.95 10.24
N MET A 14 8.96 -1.82 9.55
CA MET A 14 9.26 -1.66 8.13
C MET A 14 9.65 -0.21 7.83
N ASP A 15 10.48 -0.01 6.82
CA ASP A 15 10.79 1.30 6.27
C ASP A 15 9.97 1.56 5.01
N THR A 16 9.38 2.75 4.88
CA THR A 16 8.56 3.14 3.73
C THR A 16 9.01 4.47 3.14
N PHE A 17 9.14 4.52 1.82
CA PHE A 17 9.61 5.68 1.08
C PHE A 17 8.78 5.91 -0.17
N VAL A 18 8.75 7.14 -0.67
CA VAL A 18 8.37 7.45 -2.04
C VAL A 18 9.55 8.14 -2.71
N TYR A 19 10.04 7.53 -3.77
CA TYR A 19 11.09 8.10 -4.60
C TYR A 19 10.49 8.73 -5.84
N ARG A 20 10.85 9.98 -6.09
CA ARG A 20 10.64 10.66 -7.35
C ARG A 20 11.92 10.57 -8.16
N LEU A 21 11.81 10.06 -9.37
CA LEU A 21 12.89 9.91 -10.35
C LEU A 21 12.57 10.79 -11.54
N GLU A 22 13.52 11.61 -11.96
CA GLU A 22 13.39 12.39 -13.19
C GLU A 22 13.70 11.51 -14.42
N ALA A 23 13.28 11.94 -15.60
CA ALA A 23 13.53 11.21 -16.84
C ALA A 23 15.05 10.97 -17.05
N GLY A 24 15.42 9.72 -17.26
CA GLY A 24 16.82 9.27 -17.39
C GLY A 24 17.52 8.95 -16.07
N GLU A 25 16.93 9.29 -14.93
CA GLU A 25 17.53 9.00 -13.62
C GLU A 25 17.51 7.50 -13.33
N GLU A 26 18.61 7.02 -12.74
CA GLU A 26 18.75 5.67 -12.23
C GLU A 26 18.95 5.71 -10.72
N ARG A 27 18.34 4.74 -10.04
CA ARG A 27 18.51 4.55 -8.60
C ARG A 27 18.71 3.09 -8.28
N SER A 28 19.73 2.79 -7.48
CA SER A 28 20.05 1.45 -7.02
C SER A 28 19.60 1.22 -5.60
N PHE A 29 19.17 -0.01 -5.32
CA PHE A 29 18.72 -0.49 -4.00
C PHE A 29 19.38 -1.81 -3.70
N PHE A 30 19.75 -2.02 -2.44
CA PHE A 30 20.30 -3.27 -1.95
C PHE A 30 20.14 -3.36 -0.42
N SER A 31 19.79 -4.52 0.07
CA SER A 31 19.87 -4.87 1.49
C SER A 31 20.29 -6.33 1.63
N ASP A 32 21.18 -6.60 2.56
CA ASP A 32 21.61 -7.96 2.92
C ASP A 32 20.71 -8.59 4.01
N ARG A 33 19.76 -7.83 4.56
CA ARG A 33 18.86 -8.22 5.65
C ARG A 33 17.39 -8.19 5.28
N GLU A 34 16.99 -7.30 4.38
CA GLU A 34 15.60 -6.95 4.13
C GLU A 34 15.11 -7.45 2.78
N GLU A 35 13.90 -7.95 2.73
CA GLU A 35 13.12 -7.97 1.52
C GLU A 35 12.69 -6.55 1.15
N MET A 36 12.48 -6.30 -0.15
CA MET A 36 12.00 -5.01 -0.65
C MET A 36 10.87 -5.21 -1.64
N ALA A 37 9.87 -4.32 -1.57
CA ALA A 37 8.84 -4.24 -2.58
C ALA A 37 8.76 -2.83 -3.16
N PHE A 38 8.53 -2.77 -4.47
CA PHE A 38 8.49 -1.56 -5.28
C PHE A 38 7.15 -1.50 -6.00
N LEU A 39 6.40 -0.43 -5.82
CA LEU A 39 5.10 -0.20 -6.45
C LEU A 39 5.16 1.08 -7.28
N LEU A 40 4.88 0.99 -8.59
CA LEU A 40 4.84 2.17 -9.45
C LEU A 40 3.55 2.96 -9.16
N ILE A 41 3.71 4.17 -8.62
CA ILE A 41 2.59 5.10 -8.37
C ILE A 41 2.16 5.77 -9.68
N GLU A 42 3.10 6.36 -10.39
CA GLU A 42 2.90 6.99 -11.70
C GLU A 42 4.23 7.13 -12.44
N GLY A 43 4.21 7.22 -13.75
CA GLY A 43 5.40 7.36 -14.58
C GLY A 43 5.70 6.12 -15.42
N ALA A 44 6.97 5.92 -15.72
CA ALA A 44 7.44 4.78 -16.51
C ALA A 44 8.88 4.42 -16.11
N VAL A 45 9.04 3.19 -15.65
CA VAL A 45 10.27 2.70 -15.01
C VAL A 45 10.67 1.34 -15.58
N THR A 46 11.94 1.19 -15.88
CA THR A 46 12.57 -0.12 -16.10
C THR A 46 13.06 -0.63 -14.74
N PHE A 47 12.58 -1.78 -14.34
CA PHE A 47 13.02 -2.53 -13.17
C PHE A 47 14.05 -3.56 -13.60
N SER A 48 15.23 -3.55 -13.00
CA SER A 48 16.30 -4.54 -13.27
C SER A 48 16.73 -5.20 -11.96
N TRP A 49 16.77 -6.53 -11.94
CA TRP A 49 17.17 -7.32 -10.77
C TRP A 49 17.68 -8.69 -11.20
N GLY A 50 18.73 -9.21 -10.57
CA GLY A 50 19.18 -10.59 -10.73
C GLY A 50 19.36 -11.06 -12.19
N GLY A 51 19.72 -10.16 -13.10
CA GLY A 51 19.84 -10.45 -14.54
C GLY A 51 18.52 -10.34 -15.33
N HIS A 52 17.41 -10.03 -14.67
CA HIS A 52 16.10 -9.78 -15.28
C HIS A 52 15.88 -8.29 -15.49
N THR A 53 15.08 -7.95 -16.48
CA THR A 53 14.66 -6.57 -16.75
C THR A 53 13.21 -6.57 -17.23
N THR A 54 12.37 -5.70 -16.64
CA THR A 54 10.95 -5.54 -17.03
C THR A 54 10.59 -4.05 -17.02
N TYR A 55 9.77 -3.65 -17.97
CA TYR A 55 9.25 -2.29 -18.06
C TYR A 55 7.87 -2.20 -17.42
N GLY A 56 7.65 -1.19 -16.60
CA GLY A 56 6.35 -0.83 -16.03
C GLY A 56 6.01 0.62 -16.38
N ALA A 57 4.74 0.87 -16.72
CA ALA A 57 4.24 2.21 -16.98
C ALA A 57 2.85 2.38 -16.38
N ARG A 58 2.60 3.57 -15.83
CA ARG A 58 1.33 3.97 -15.24
C ARG A 58 1.11 5.46 -15.44
N GLU A 59 0.02 5.83 -16.08
CA GLU A 59 -0.25 7.24 -16.38
C GLU A 59 -0.60 8.04 -15.13
N SER A 60 -1.34 7.43 -14.20
CA SER A 60 -1.79 8.10 -12.99
C SER A 60 -2.16 7.09 -11.91
N CYS A 61 -1.89 7.39 -10.65
CA CYS A 61 -2.40 6.60 -9.52
C CYS A 61 -3.93 6.72 -9.33
N PHE A 62 -4.58 7.64 -10.05
CA PHE A 62 -6.05 7.79 -10.05
C PHE A 62 -6.73 7.00 -11.18
N ASP A 63 -6.04 6.03 -11.75
CA ASP A 63 -6.49 5.12 -12.82
C ASP A 63 -7.45 4.02 -12.34
N ASN A 64 -7.83 4.04 -11.07
CA ASN A 64 -8.64 3.00 -10.42
C ASN A 64 -8.03 1.59 -10.57
N GLY A 65 -6.70 1.48 -10.45
CA GLY A 65 -5.95 0.23 -10.52
C GLY A 65 -5.91 -0.40 -11.92
N ALA A 66 -6.01 0.40 -12.98
CA ALA A 66 -5.98 -0.10 -14.36
C ALA A 66 -4.57 -0.47 -14.84
N GLN A 67 -3.52 0.13 -14.25
CA GLN A 67 -2.12 -0.03 -14.68
C GLN A 67 -1.18 -0.33 -13.51
N VAL A 68 -1.66 -0.99 -12.47
CA VAL A 68 -0.84 -1.33 -11.29
C VAL A 68 0.24 -2.31 -11.66
N CYS A 69 1.48 -2.05 -11.27
CA CYS A 69 2.57 -3.00 -11.37
C CYS A 69 3.60 -2.78 -10.25
N GLY A 70 4.35 -3.83 -9.93
CA GLY A 70 5.38 -3.76 -8.89
C GLY A 70 6.36 -4.92 -8.94
N LEU A 71 7.46 -4.76 -8.20
CA LEU A 71 8.50 -5.77 -8.05
C LEU A 71 8.66 -6.11 -6.57
N HIS A 72 8.80 -7.39 -6.25
CA HIS A 72 9.12 -7.89 -4.92
C HIS A 72 10.38 -8.75 -4.96
N VAL A 73 11.35 -8.44 -4.13
CA VAL A 73 12.65 -9.11 -4.10
C VAL A 73 13.04 -9.54 -2.69
N PRO A 74 13.73 -10.68 -2.52
CA PRO A 74 14.35 -11.06 -1.24
C PRO A 74 15.58 -10.21 -0.95
N ARG A 75 16.10 -10.32 0.28
CA ARG A 75 17.42 -9.81 0.64
C ARG A 75 18.50 -10.30 -0.33
N ASN A 76 19.63 -9.61 -0.38
CA ASN A 76 20.76 -9.91 -1.27
C ASN A 76 20.44 -9.81 -2.77
N THR A 77 19.36 -9.13 -3.14
CA THR A 77 18.98 -8.90 -4.53
C THR A 77 19.15 -7.43 -4.89
N PRO A 78 20.19 -7.06 -5.65
CA PRO A 78 20.32 -5.71 -6.16
C PRO A 78 19.18 -5.37 -7.12
N VAL A 79 18.60 -4.18 -6.96
CA VAL A 79 17.57 -3.64 -7.84
C VAL A 79 18.03 -2.29 -8.39
N ILE A 80 17.85 -2.09 -9.70
CA ILE A 80 18.06 -0.80 -10.35
C ILE A 80 16.72 -0.37 -10.95
N LEU A 81 16.28 0.83 -10.60
CA LEU A 81 15.16 1.51 -11.24
C LEU A 81 15.69 2.57 -12.18
N LYS A 82 15.26 2.56 -13.45
CA LYS A 82 15.59 3.59 -14.44
C LYS A 82 14.31 4.20 -14.98
N ALA A 83 14.10 5.48 -14.71
CA ALA A 83 12.94 6.21 -15.19
C ALA A 83 13.09 6.65 -16.63
N SER A 84 12.12 6.37 -17.50
CA SER A 84 12.08 6.89 -18.88
C SER A 84 11.32 8.22 -18.99
N ARG A 85 10.50 8.55 -17.97
CA ARG A 85 9.87 9.85 -17.75
C ARG A 85 9.82 10.09 -16.23
N THR A 86 9.51 11.31 -15.78
CA THR A 86 9.31 11.59 -14.35
C THR A 86 8.36 10.57 -13.75
N SER A 87 8.79 9.90 -12.68
CA SER A 87 8.11 8.75 -12.10
C SER A 87 8.12 8.83 -10.57
N GLU A 88 7.09 8.27 -9.95
CA GLU A 88 7.04 8.07 -8.50
C GLU A 88 6.89 6.58 -8.19
N VAL A 89 7.75 6.09 -7.31
CA VAL A 89 7.78 4.69 -6.88
C VAL A 89 7.71 4.63 -5.36
N PHE A 90 6.72 3.91 -4.84
CA PHE A 90 6.66 3.55 -3.44
C PHE A 90 7.59 2.37 -3.20
N VAL A 91 8.41 2.44 -2.17
CA VAL A 91 9.35 1.39 -1.78
C VAL A 91 9.12 1.08 -0.31
N VAL A 92 8.99 -0.19 -0.01
CA VAL A 92 8.95 -0.70 1.37
C VAL A 92 10.02 -1.75 1.56
N SER A 93 10.67 -1.75 2.72
CA SER A 93 11.60 -2.80 3.14
C SER A 93 11.32 -3.26 4.56
N THR A 94 11.62 -4.54 4.82
CA THR A 94 11.54 -5.15 6.16
C THR A 94 12.47 -6.33 6.27
N GLU A 95 12.97 -6.60 7.48
CA GLU A 95 13.81 -7.77 7.72
C GLU A 95 13.08 -9.06 7.36
N ASN A 96 13.76 -9.91 6.58
CA ASN A 96 13.29 -11.24 6.23
C ASN A 96 14.47 -12.19 5.98
N GLU A 97 14.59 -13.21 6.81
CA GLU A 97 15.65 -14.23 6.66
C GLU A 97 15.35 -15.26 5.57
N ARG A 98 14.09 -15.34 5.12
CA ARG A 98 13.67 -16.31 4.09
C ARG A 98 14.20 -15.88 2.72
N ASN A 99 14.68 -16.86 1.97
CA ASN A 99 15.03 -16.68 0.57
C ASN A 99 13.86 -17.10 -0.30
N PHE A 100 13.57 -16.30 -1.32
CA PHE A 100 12.52 -16.57 -2.30
C PHE A 100 12.92 -16.04 -3.67
N THR A 101 12.22 -16.45 -4.71
CA THR A 101 12.43 -15.93 -6.06
C THR A 101 11.80 -14.56 -6.21
N ALA A 102 12.59 -13.57 -6.64
CA ALA A 102 12.07 -12.24 -6.95
C ALA A 102 10.98 -12.33 -8.01
N LYS A 103 9.91 -11.55 -7.84
CA LYS A 103 8.76 -11.55 -8.74
C LYS A 103 8.33 -10.13 -9.11
N PHE A 104 8.17 -9.90 -10.42
CA PHE A 104 7.43 -8.76 -10.93
C PHE A 104 5.95 -9.13 -11.05
N TYR A 105 5.09 -8.25 -10.63
CA TYR A 105 3.63 -8.36 -10.68
C TYR A 105 3.10 -7.43 -11.77
N PRO A 106 2.77 -7.92 -12.95
CA PRO A 106 2.08 -7.13 -13.98
C PRO A 106 0.60 -6.98 -13.60
N THR A 107 -0.07 -6.01 -14.18
CA THR A 107 -1.47 -5.66 -13.83
C THR A 107 -2.43 -6.85 -13.88
N GLU A 108 -2.27 -7.73 -14.84
CA GLU A 108 -3.13 -8.91 -15.07
C GLU A 108 -3.02 -9.99 -13.99
N GLU A 109 -1.93 -10.01 -13.23
CA GLU A 109 -1.73 -10.95 -12.11
C GLU A 109 -2.19 -10.37 -10.77
N ILE A 110 -2.56 -9.10 -10.72
CA ILE A 110 -2.93 -8.42 -9.49
C ILE A 110 -4.41 -8.64 -9.18
N ARG A 111 -4.69 -9.12 -7.98
CA ARG A 111 -6.05 -9.36 -7.53
C ARG A 111 -6.79 -8.05 -7.32
N ASN A 112 -7.98 -7.94 -7.93
CA ASN A 112 -8.86 -6.79 -7.82
C ASN A 112 -10.21 -7.22 -7.23
N VAL A 113 -10.71 -6.46 -6.24
CA VAL A 113 -12.00 -6.70 -5.59
C VAL A 113 -12.74 -5.39 -5.41
N ILE A 114 -14.03 -5.36 -5.76
CA ILE A 114 -14.94 -4.29 -5.32
C ILE A 114 -15.46 -4.69 -3.95
N SER A 115 -15.13 -3.90 -2.95
CA SER A 115 -15.49 -4.15 -1.56
C SER A 115 -16.65 -3.25 -1.14
N CYS A 116 -17.57 -3.78 -0.34
CA CYS A 116 -18.71 -3.06 0.25
C CYS A 116 -19.65 -2.40 -0.78
N ALA A 117 -19.84 -3.04 -1.94
CA ALA A 117 -20.70 -2.49 -3.00
C ALA A 117 -22.20 -2.55 -2.68
N THR A 118 -22.62 -3.36 -1.71
CA THR A 118 -24.03 -3.67 -1.41
C THR A 118 -24.42 -3.38 0.03
N ILE A 119 -23.59 -2.70 0.79
CA ILE A 119 -23.84 -2.34 2.19
C ILE A 119 -23.73 -0.84 2.39
N CYS A 120 -24.38 -0.32 3.43
CA CYS A 120 -24.29 1.08 3.85
C CYS A 120 -24.60 2.08 2.69
N ASP A 121 -25.62 1.83 1.88
CA ASP A 121 -26.01 2.68 0.74
C ASP A 121 -24.81 3.01 -0.19
N ASN A 122 -23.91 2.06 -0.41
CA ASN A 122 -22.70 2.24 -1.20
C ASN A 122 -21.71 3.30 -0.68
N THR A 123 -21.88 3.83 0.52
CA THR A 123 -21.00 4.90 1.05
C THR A 123 -19.60 4.41 1.41
N CYS A 124 -19.39 3.09 1.46
CA CYS A 124 -18.07 2.47 1.68
C CYS A 124 -17.58 1.57 0.52
N GLU A 125 -18.23 1.68 -0.63
CA GLU A 125 -17.76 0.99 -1.83
C GLU A 125 -16.40 1.52 -2.28
N ARG A 126 -15.47 0.61 -2.53
CA ARG A 126 -14.13 0.91 -3.01
C ARG A 126 -13.55 -0.26 -3.80
N LYS A 127 -12.67 0.04 -4.73
CA LYS A 127 -11.84 -0.98 -5.34
C LYS A 127 -10.61 -1.20 -4.47
N VAL A 128 -10.27 -2.45 -4.23
CA VAL A 128 -9.04 -2.88 -3.54
C VAL A 128 -8.22 -3.73 -4.49
N THR A 129 -6.97 -3.38 -4.68
CA THR A 129 -5.99 -4.18 -5.41
C THR A 129 -4.98 -4.75 -4.43
N THR A 130 -4.60 -6.02 -4.58
CA THR A 130 -3.59 -6.67 -3.74
C THR A 130 -2.49 -7.21 -4.64
N LEU A 131 -1.28 -6.67 -4.50
CA LEU A 131 -0.13 -7.17 -5.24
C LEU A 131 0.24 -8.56 -4.75
N PHE A 132 0.43 -8.70 -3.44
CA PHE A 132 0.68 -9.97 -2.79
C PHE A 132 0.22 -9.90 -1.33
N ASP A 133 -0.07 -11.08 -0.80
CA ASP A 133 -0.46 -11.33 0.59
C ASP A 133 0.15 -12.67 1.06
N ASP A 134 -0.18 -13.11 2.26
CA ASP A 134 0.32 -14.37 2.83
C ASP A 134 -0.11 -15.64 2.07
N VAL A 135 -1.18 -15.56 1.26
CA VAL A 135 -1.63 -16.66 0.40
C VAL A 135 -0.78 -16.73 -0.87
N THR A 136 -0.52 -15.60 -1.50
CA THR A 136 0.19 -15.51 -2.79
C THR A 136 1.70 -15.42 -2.63
N ALA A 137 2.18 -14.94 -1.46
CA ALA A 137 3.60 -14.81 -1.11
C ALA A 137 3.85 -15.20 0.36
N PRO A 138 3.62 -16.49 0.76
CA PRO A 138 3.73 -16.93 2.15
C PRO A 138 5.17 -16.85 2.72
N TYR A 139 6.13 -16.58 1.87
CA TYR A 139 7.53 -16.33 2.21
C TYR A 139 7.79 -14.85 2.57
N SER A 140 6.88 -13.94 2.26
CA SER A 140 7.00 -12.52 2.60
C SER A 140 6.65 -12.27 4.07
N ASN A 141 7.22 -11.20 4.61
CA ASN A 141 6.79 -10.58 5.85
C ASN A 141 5.85 -9.40 5.62
N LEU A 142 5.48 -9.11 4.37
CA LEU A 142 4.64 -7.99 3.97
C LEU A 142 3.37 -8.46 3.27
N VAL A 143 2.34 -7.64 3.37
CA VAL A 143 1.20 -7.57 2.45
C VAL A 143 1.23 -6.19 1.82
N LEU A 144 1.03 -6.08 0.51
CA LEU A 144 1.06 -4.80 -0.20
C LEU A 144 -0.12 -4.68 -1.17
N GLY A 145 -0.77 -3.53 -1.14
CA GLY A 145 -1.86 -3.24 -2.07
C GLY A 145 -2.23 -1.77 -2.14
N GLU A 146 -3.30 -1.51 -2.86
CA GLU A 146 -3.87 -0.18 -3.08
C GLU A 146 -5.37 -0.19 -2.86
N THR A 147 -5.91 0.98 -2.50
CA THR A 147 -7.36 1.17 -2.33
C THR A 147 -7.79 2.48 -2.99
N TYR A 148 -8.94 2.43 -3.66
CA TYR A 148 -9.51 3.53 -4.42
C TYR A 148 -10.93 3.83 -3.94
N PRO A 149 -11.11 4.59 -2.85
CA PRO A 149 -12.41 5.12 -2.48
C PRO A 149 -12.82 6.20 -3.47
N LEU A 150 -14.07 6.17 -3.91
CA LEU A 150 -14.65 7.27 -4.68
C LEU A 150 -14.83 8.52 -3.78
N PRO A 151 -14.99 9.72 -4.38
CA PRO A 151 -15.20 10.94 -3.60
C PRO A 151 -16.33 10.82 -2.58
N GLY A 152 -16.06 11.18 -1.32
CA GLY A 152 -17.01 11.09 -0.21
C GLY A 152 -17.22 9.70 0.37
N LYS A 153 -16.59 8.67 -0.19
CA LYS A 153 -16.76 7.29 0.30
C LYS A 153 -15.68 6.89 1.31
N TRP A 154 -16.06 5.93 2.16
CA TRP A 154 -15.22 5.39 3.22
C TRP A 154 -14.40 4.16 2.75
N CYS A 155 -13.24 3.97 3.37
CA CYS A 155 -12.44 2.75 3.30
C CYS A 155 -11.90 2.37 4.69
N GLY A 156 -11.30 1.17 4.82
CA GLY A 156 -11.09 0.60 6.15
C GLY A 156 -12.42 0.35 6.90
N TYR A 157 -13.50 0.14 6.16
CA TYR A 157 -14.87 0.09 6.64
C TYR A 157 -15.57 -1.21 6.20
N PRO A 158 -16.47 -1.84 7.00
CA PRO A 158 -16.76 -1.51 8.41
C PRO A 158 -15.52 -1.54 9.30
N PRO A 159 -15.55 -0.83 10.46
CA PRO A 159 -14.40 -0.72 11.34
C PRO A 159 -13.89 -2.09 11.83
N HIS A 160 -12.58 -2.25 11.79
CA HIS A 160 -11.88 -3.45 12.21
C HIS A 160 -10.50 -3.06 12.76
N GLU A 161 -9.89 -4.01 13.43
CA GLU A 161 -8.55 -3.88 13.99
C GLU A 161 -7.74 -5.15 13.78
N HIS A 162 -6.41 -5.05 13.86
CA HIS A 162 -5.49 -6.17 13.84
C HIS A 162 -4.16 -5.76 14.51
N PRO A 163 -3.44 -6.68 15.19
CA PRO A 163 -2.23 -6.34 15.92
C PRO A 163 -1.03 -5.99 15.04
N GLN A 164 -1.07 -6.37 13.75
CA GLN A 164 -0.01 -6.11 12.80
C GLN A 164 0.08 -4.62 12.50
N PRO A 165 1.27 -4.03 12.49
CA PRO A 165 1.42 -2.63 12.08
C PRO A 165 1.11 -2.48 10.59
N GLU A 166 0.48 -1.36 10.27
CA GLU A 166 0.11 -0.99 8.91
C GLU A 166 0.53 0.45 8.62
N VAL A 167 1.01 0.69 7.42
CA VAL A 167 1.33 2.03 6.93
C VAL A 167 0.46 2.33 5.73
N TYR A 168 -0.12 3.52 5.71
CA TYR A 168 -0.79 4.10 4.56
C TYR A 168 0.02 5.23 3.97
N TYR A 169 0.07 5.29 2.63
CA TYR A 169 0.49 6.46 1.87
C TYR A 169 -0.65 6.96 1.02
N TYR A 170 -0.86 8.29 0.99
CA TYR A 170 -2.01 8.91 0.35
C TYR A 170 -1.62 9.83 -0.79
N ARG A 171 -2.40 9.78 -1.87
CA ARG A 171 -2.45 10.79 -2.91
C ARG A 171 -3.86 11.36 -3.01
N ILE A 172 -3.95 12.65 -3.29
CA ILE A 172 -5.22 13.34 -3.52
C ILE A 172 -5.10 14.11 -4.83
N ASN A 173 -6.12 14.02 -5.67
CA ASN A 173 -6.08 14.51 -7.04
C ASN A 173 -6.06 16.03 -7.20
N ARG A 174 -6.15 16.79 -6.10
CA ARG A 174 -6.08 18.25 -6.08
C ARG A 174 -5.27 18.72 -4.87
N PRO A 175 -4.46 19.79 -5.00
CA PRO A 175 -3.57 20.25 -3.93
C PRO A 175 -4.32 20.74 -2.66
N GLU A 176 -5.53 21.28 -2.81
CA GLU A 176 -6.40 21.68 -1.69
C GLU A 176 -7.23 20.53 -1.12
N GLY A 177 -7.24 19.36 -1.80
CA GLY A 177 -8.01 18.19 -1.41
C GLY A 177 -7.58 17.63 -0.07
N PHE A 178 -8.48 16.92 0.58
CA PHE A 178 -8.22 16.30 1.87
C PHE A 178 -9.13 15.08 2.12
N GLY A 179 -8.79 14.35 3.15
CA GLY A 179 -9.57 13.27 3.73
C GLY A 179 -9.37 13.21 5.22
N PHE A 180 -9.91 12.19 5.85
CA PHE A 180 -9.68 11.89 7.26
C PHE A 180 -9.32 10.43 7.44
N CYS A 181 -8.46 10.16 8.43
CA CYS A 181 -8.11 8.82 8.90
C CYS A 181 -8.32 8.79 10.41
N CYS A 182 -9.04 7.81 10.90
CA CYS A 182 -9.06 7.50 12.32
C CYS A 182 -7.85 6.62 12.68
N VAL A 183 -7.31 6.81 13.86
CA VAL A 183 -6.36 5.90 14.52
C VAL A 183 -6.86 5.73 15.95
N GLY A 184 -7.61 4.66 16.19
CA GLY A 184 -8.45 4.55 17.38
C GLY A 184 -9.45 5.71 17.46
N ASP A 185 -9.47 6.40 18.58
CA ASP A 185 -10.37 7.55 18.81
C ASP A 185 -9.87 8.87 18.21
N ASN A 186 -8.64 8.92 17.70
CA ASN A 186 -8.06 10.12 17.14
C ASN A 186 -8.38 10.23 15.65
N VAL A 187 -8.69 11.46 15.18
CA VAL A 187 -8.96 11.77 13.78
C VAL A 187 -7.89 12.69 13.23
N TYR A 188 -7.26 12.26 12.14
CA TYR A 188 -6.21 13.01 11.47
C TYR A 188 -6.67 13.48 10.08
N LYS A 189 -6.38 14.73 9.75
CA LYS A 189 -6.60 15.26 8.41
C LYS A 189 -5.53 14.75 7.46
N ILE A 190 -5.95 14.05 6.42
CA ILE A 190 -5.09 13.56 5.34
C ILE A 190 -4.95 14.63 4.27
N LYS A 191 -3.74 14.78 3.75
CA LYS A 191 -3.41 15.60 2.59
C LYS A 191 -2.65 14.78 1.55
N ASP A 192 -2.49 15.34 0.34
CA ASP A 192 -1.65 14.72 -0.68
C ASP A 192 -0.23 14.46 -0.16
N ARG A 193 0.34 13.29 -0.46
CA ARG A 193 1.70 12.85 -0.13
C ARG A 193 1.98 12.71 1.37
N CYS A 194 0.98 12.41 2.19
CA CYS A 194 1.20 12.11 3.60
C CYS A 194 1.17 10.59 3.87
N PHE A 195 1.69 10.22 5.03
CA PHE A 195 1.67 8.87 5.56
C PHE A 195 0.85 8.83 6.85
N SER A 196 0.27 7.67 7.14
CA SER A 196 -0.26 7.32 8.46
C SER A 196 0.35 6.00 8.91
N LEU A 197 0.76 5.92 10.17
CA LEU A 197 1.16 4.68 10.82
C LEU A 197 0.03 4.23 11.75
N LEU A 198 -0.38 2.98 11.58
CA LEU A 198 -1.35 2.28 12.39
C LEU A 198 -0.59 1.22 13.18
N ALA A 199 -0.25 1.54 14.39
CA ALA A 199 0.41 0.62 15.31
C ALA A 199 -0.56 0.13 16.38
N HIS A 200 -0.24 -0.99 17.01
CA HIS A 200 -0.91 -1.49 18.22
C HIS A 200 -2.40 -1.80 18.06
N GLY A 201 -2.84 -2.20 16.87
CA GLY A 201 -4.20 -2.67 16.67
C GLY A 201 -5.28 -1.58 16.65
N ALA A 202 -4.92 -0.35 16.31
CA ALA A 202 -5.88 0.74 16.26
C ALA A 202 -6.92 0.55 15.13
N MET A 203 -8.20 0.74 15.43
CA MET A 203 -9.27 0.89 14.44
C MET A 203 -8.94 2.06 13.50
N HIS A 204 -9.13 1.87 12.18
CA HIS A 204 -8.58 2.81 11.20
C HIS A 204 -9.47 3.09 9.98
N PRO A 205 -10.75 3.39 10.13
CA PRO A 205 -11.58 3.84 9.01
C PRO A 205 -11.11 5.19 8.45
N GLN A 206 -11.29 5.36 7.15
CA GLN A 206 -10.81 6.53 6.41
C GLN A 206 -11.87 7.00 5.43
N VAL A 207 -11.85 8.28 5.09
CA VAL A 207 -12.81 8.87 4.16
C VAL A 207 -12.16 9.93 3.28
N ALA A 208 -12.48 9.92 1.98
CA ALA A 208 -12.17 11.01 1.07
C ALA A 208 -13.20 12.14 1.23
N ALA A 209 -12.77 13.39 1.22
CA ALA A 209 -13.70 14.51 1.18
C ALA A 209 -14.54 14.49 -0.12
N PRO A 210 -15.82 14.93 -0.09
CA PRO A 210 -16.65 14.99 -1.29
C PRO A 210 -15.99 15.80 -2.41
N GLY A 211 -16.03 15.25 -3.64
CA GLY A 211 -15.44 15.89 -4.83
C GLY A 211 -13.95 15.62 -5.06
N TYR A 212 -13.24 15.01 -4.11
CA TYR A 212 -11.83 14.66 -4.25
C TYR A 212 -11.63 13.16 -4.36
N HIS A 213 -10.82 12.73 -5.36
CA HIS A 213 -10.35 11.36 -5.45
C HIS A 213 -9.16 11.16 -4.51
N MET A 214 -9.23 10.11 -3.72
CA MET A 214 -8.14 9.67 -2.87
C MET A 214 -7.62 8.32 -3.36
N TYR A 215 -6.31 8.20 -3.44
CA TYR A 215 -5.59 6.97 -3.71
C TYR A 215 -4.80 6.62 -2.46
N ILE A 216 -4.80 5.35 -2.11
CA ILE A 216 -4.15 4.85 -0.91
C ILE A 216 -3.28 3.65 -1.26
N ILE A 217 -2.00 3.69 -0.93
CA ILE A 217 -1.18 2.48 -0.79
C ILE A 217 -1.29 2.03 0.65
N TRP A 218 -1.49 0.73 0.86
CA TRP A 218 -1.45 0.12 2.17
C TRP A 218 -0.43 -1.02 2.20
N VAL A 219 0.32 -1.07 3.28
CA VAL A 219 1.29 -2.12 3.54
C VAL A 219 1.21 -2.56 4.99
N ILE A 220 1.13 -3.87 5.19
CA ILE A 220 1.01 -4.49 6.52
C ILE A 220 2.23 -5.37 6.75
N ARG A 221 2.83 -5.28 7.94
CA ARG A 221 3.95 -6.13 8.36
C ARG A 221 3.42 -7.28 9.20
N HIS A 222 3.61 -8.52 8.73
CA HIS A 222 3.27 -9.71 9.50
C HIS A 222 4.05 -9.76 10.82
N LEU A 223 3.42 -10.23 11.87
CA LEU A 223 4.09 -10.52 13.13
C LEU A 223 4.60 -11.96 13.16
N PRO A 224 5.70 -12.27 13.86
CA PRO A 224 6.20 -13.63 13.99
C PRO A 224 5.11 -14.59 14.51
N GLY A 225 4.83 -15.65 13.76
CA GLY A 225 3.79 -16.64 14.09
C GLY A 225 2.35 -16.14 13.96
N SER A 226 2.12 -14.88 13.53
CA SER A 226 0.81 -14.27 13.36
C SER A 226 0.77 -13.48 12.05
N PRO A 227 0.66 -14.13 10.89
CA PRO A 227 0.47 -13.44 9.62
C PRO A 227 -0.86 -12.69 9.64
N TRP A 228 -0.89 -11.57 8.93
CA TRP A 228 -2.14 -10.80 8.80
C TRP A 228 -3.13 -11.52 7.89
N HIS A 229 -4.34 -11.64 8.38
CA HIS A 229 -5.52 -12.01 7.60
C HIS A 229 -6.61 -11.00 7.90
N ARG A 230 -7.44 -10.70 6.92
CA ARG A 230 -8.62 -9.87 7.16
C ARG A 230 -9.51 -10.55 8.19
N GLY A 231 -9.53 -10.00 9.40
CA GLY A 231 -10.38 -10.45 10.51
C GLY A 231 -11.85 -10.01 10.37
N PRO A 232 -12.70 -10.43 11.28
CA PRO A 232 -14.07 -9.93 11.39
C PRO A 232 -14.07 -8.44 11.73
N ASN A 233 -15.20 -7.77 11.45
CA ASN A 233 -15.42 -6.42 11.94
C ASN A 233 -15.60 -6.43 13.48
N LEU A 234 -15.32 -5.30 14.11
CA LEU A 234 -15.53 -5.15 15.55
C LEU A 234 -17.00 -5.47 15.90
N PRO A 235 -17.27 -6.11 17.05
CA PRO A 235 -18.61 -6.60 17.40
C PRO A 235 -19.71 -5.53 17.30
N GLU A 236 -19.45 -4.32 17.75
CA GLU A 236 -20.38 -3.19 17.71
C GLU A 236 -20.72 -2.70 16.29
N TYR A 237 -19.93 -3.09 15.27
CA TYR A 237 -20.13 -2.74 13.86
C TYR A 237 -20.59 -3.91 12.98
N GLN A 238 -20.76 -5.12 13.52
CA GLN A 238 -21.17 -6.30 12.73
C GLN A 238 -22.57 -6.14 12.11
N TRP A 239 -23.44 -5.35 12.72
CA TRP A 239 -24.76 -5.04 12.18
C TRP A 239 -24.72 -4.35 10.82
N LEU A 240 -23.61 -3.67 10.48
CA LEU A 240 -23.40 -3.03 9.17
C LEU A 240 -23.30 -4.04 8.02
N GLU A 241 -22.90 -5.29 8.29
CA GLU A 241 -22.79 -6.34 7.27
C GLU A 241 -24.15 -6.73 6.67
N THR A 242 -25.22 -6.47 7.38
CA THR A 242 -26.60 -6.81 6.99
C THR A 242 -27.40 -5.59 6.51
N GLN A 243 -26.80 -4.41 6.49
CA GLN A 243 -27.46 -3.20 5.99
C GLN A 243 -27.38 -3.16 4.45
N PRO A 244 -28.49 -2.84 3.78
CA PRO A 244 -28.53 -2.68 2.34
C PRO A 244 -27.68 -1.51 1.83
#